data_a0294767a48ce487bc0cba2d741b0480
#
_entry.id   a0294767a48ce487bc0cba2d741b0480
#
_cell.length_a   1.000
_cell.length_b   1.000
_cell.length_c   1.000
_cell.angle_alpha   90.00
_cell.angle_beta   90.00
_cell.angle_gamma   90.00
#
_symmetry.space_group_name_H-M   'P 1'
#
loop_
_entity.id
_entity.type
_entity.pdbx_description
1 polymer ?
#
loop_
_entity_poly.entity_id
_entity_poly.type
_entity_poly.pdbx_seq_one_letter_code
_entity_poly.pdbx_strand_id
1 'polypeptide(L)'
;MKKKIFVKGPVLSQSGYGEQSRFALRALKSREDLFDIYIQPIPWGQTGWIWEQSEFREWMDSKIGLTQALIQNKQLSPDISLQITIPNEFQKMCPVNIGYTAGIETTKVSPVWLQKGNEQVDKILVVSNHAKTTYENTMAQAKNTQTGEMVPYKLNTPIEVVGETTPRAEAEPIDELTLDFDNNFLMISQMGPRKNFENAIKWWVEEFIDQEVGLVVKTSLKSNSIIDWEHLEPQMKVLLNNYPDRKCKVYLLHGDLTAGQMTWLYKHDKIKALINISHGEGFGLP
;
A
#
# COMPACT_ATOMS: atom_id res chain seq x y z
N MET A 1 -31.34 -7.04 11.97
CA MET A 1 -31.16 -5.94 10.98
C MET A 1 -29.67 -5.81 10.72
N LYS A 2 -29.23 -5.76 9.45
CA LYS A 2 -27.83 -5.57 9.09
C LYS A 2 -27.37 -4.17 9.50
N LYS A 3 -26.10 -4.03 9.86
CA LYS A 3 -25.49 -2.73 10.07
C LYS A 3 -25.01 -2.13 8.74
N LYS A 4 -25.27 -0.85 8.54
CA LYS A 4 -24.83 -0.12 7.35
C LYS A 4 -23.40 0.36 7.57
N ILE A 5 -22.45 -0.15 6.79
CA ILE A 5 -21.05 0.24 6.87
C ILE A 5 -20.63 1.02 5.62
N PHE A 6 -20.06 2.21 5.84
CA PHE A 6 -19.54 3.09 4.81
C PHE A 6 -18.01 3.02 4.77
N VAL A 7 -17.48 2.44 3.72
CA VAL A 7 -16.04 2.28 3.52
C VAL A 7 -15.53 3.39 2.61
N LYS A 8 -14.68 4.26 3.15
CA LYS A 8 -14.00 5.33 2.43
C LYS A 8 -12.52 5.00 2.33
N GLY A 9 -12.01 4.82 1.12
CA GLY A 9 -10.62 4.45 0.90
C GLY A 9 -10.23 4.38 -0.57
N PRO A 10 -8.93 4.24 -0.89
CA PRO A 10 -8.43 4.21 -2.27
C PRO A 10 -8.62 2.83 -2.92
N VAL A 11 -9.82 2.29 -2.87
CA VAL A 11 -10.16 0.91 -3.27
C VAL A 11 -9.77 0.55 -4.70
N LEU A 12 -9.68 1.55 -5.60
CA LEU A 12 -9.31 1.37 -7.00
C LEU A 12 -7.83 1.66 -7.28
N SER A 13 -7.06 2.15 -6.29
CA SER A 13 -5.67 2.53 -6.50
C SER A 13 -4.72 1.32 -6.53
N GLN A 14 -3.73 1.38 -7.40
CA GLN A 14 -2.57 0.46 -7.42
C GLN A 14 -1.52 0.90 -6.40
N SER A 15 -1.87 0.83 -5.12
CA SER A 15 -1.03 1.23 -4.00
C SER A 15 -1.20 0.30 -2.80
N GLY A 16 -0.29 0.36 -1.81
CA GLY A 16 -0.43 -0.38 -0.56
C GLY A 16 -1.74 -0.09 0.16
N TYR A 17 -2.16 1.18 0.24
CA TYR A 17 -3.48 1.54 0.79
C TYR A 17 -4.64 1.03 -0.06
N GLY A 18 -4.46 0.92 -1.38
CA GLY A 18 -5.44 0.27 -2.27
C GLY A 18 -5.59 -1.21 -1.94
N GLU A 19 -4.48 -1.93 -1.76
CA GLU A 19 -4.51 -3.35 -1.34
C GLU A 19 -5.15 -3.50 0.03
N GLN A 20 -4.74 -2.70 1.02
CA GLN A 20 -5.35 -2.69 2.35
C GLN A 20 -6.87 -2.47 2.28
N SER A 21 -7.32 -1.55 1.43
CA SER A 21 -8.75 -1.29 1.21
C SER A 21 -9.47 -2.51 0.63
N ARG A 22 -8.87 -3.18 -0.35
CA ARG A 22 -9.42 -4.39 -0.95
C ARG A 22 -9.43 -5.57 0.01
N PHE A 23 -8.43 -5.73 0.89
CA PHE A 23 -8.47 -6.74 1.97
C PHE A 23 -9.62 -6.50 2.92
N ALA A 24 -9.79 -5.27 3.39
CA ALA A 24 -10.91 -4.92 4.27
C ALA A 24 -12.27 -5.18 3.58
N LEU A 25 -12.39 -4.84 2.30
CA LEU A 25 -13.61 -5.10 1.52
C LEU A 25 -13.88 -6.58 1.31
N ARG A 26 -12.86 -7.42 1.05
CA ARG A 26 -13.04 -8.88 0.97
C ARG A 26 -13.50 -9.46 2.30
N ALA A 27 -12.93 -8.99 3.42
CA ALA A 27 -13.36 -9.39 4.76
C ALA A 27 -14.82 -8.98 5.03
N LEU A 28 -15.22 -7.77 4.68
CA LEU A 28 -16.61 -7.31 4.83
C LEU A 28 -17.56 -8.06 3.89
N LYS A 29 -17.16 -8.32 2.63
CA LYS A 29 -17.94 -9.10 1.67
C LYS A 29 -18.25 -10.50 2.20
N SER A 30 -17.29 -11.14 2.86
CA SER A 30 -17.53 -12.48 3.46
C SER A 30 -18.55 -12.47 4.60
N ARG A 31 -18.95 -11.30 5.07
CA ARG A 31 -19.91 -11.08 6.15
C ARG A 31 -21.08 -10.16 5.70
N GLU A 32 -21.48 -10.25 4.44
CA GLU A 32 -22.68 -9.56 3.95
C GLU A 32 -23.98 -10.03 4.67
N ASP A 33 -23.92 -11.12 5.42
CA ASP A 33 -24.98 -11.52 6.36
C ASP A 33 -25.18 -10.49 7.49
N LEU A 34 -24.11 -9.78 7.90
CA LEU A 34 -24.11 -8.80 8.99
C LEU A 34 -24.15 -7.35 8.50
N PHE A 35 -23.63 -7.06 7.30
CA PHE A 35 -23.40 -5.70 6.82
C PHE A 35 -24.08 -5.41 5.48
N ASP A 36 -24.67 -4.22 5.38
CA ASP A 36 -24.96 -3.53 4.11
C ASP A 36 -23.80 -2.60 3.80
N ILE A 37 -23.04 -2.88 2.74
CA ILE A 37 -21.76 -2.25 2.44
C ILE A 37 -21.92 -1.16 1.40
N TYR A 38 -21.40 0.03 1.71
CA TYR A 38 -21.34 1.20 0.84
C TYR A 38 -19.89 1.61 0.64
N ILE A 39 -19.49 1.94 -0.60
CA ILE A 39 -18.09 2.19 -0.94
C ILE A 39 -17.94 3.58 -1.56
N GLN A 40 -17.06 4.40 -0.99
CA GLN A 40 -16.62 5.66 -1.57
C GLN A 40 -15.13 5.57 -1.92
N PRO A 41 -14.77 5.46 -3.21
CA PRO A 41 -13.38 5.52 -3.62
C PRO A 41 -12.83 6.93 -3.43
N ILE A 42 -11.54 7.01 -3.03
CA ILE A 42 -10.78 8.25 -2.99
C ILE A 42 -9.54 8.12 -3.90
N PRO A 43 -9.06 9.22 -4.49
CA PRO A 43 -7.79 9.22 -5.21
C PRO A 43 -6.64 9.00 -4.21
N TRP A 44 -5.53 8.44 -4.67
CA TRP A 44 -4.36 8.19 -3.86
C TRP A 44 -3.08 8.56 -4.58
N GLY A 45 -2.56 9.75 -4.30
CA GLY A 45 -1.34 10.25 -4.93
C GLY A 45 -1.39 10.21 -6.46
N GLN A 46 -0.27 9.88 -7.06
CA GLN A 46 -0.12 9.69 -8.51
C GLN A 46 0.03 8.19 -8.83
N THR A 47 -0.99 7.40 -8.49
CA THR A 47 -1.00 5.96 -8.76
C THR A 47 -1.99 5.62 -9.87
N GLY A 48 -1.72 4.53 -10.60
CA GLY A 48 -2.69 3.93 -11.52
C GLY A 48 -3.91 3.39 -10.79
N TRP A 49 -4.96 3.12 -11.54
CA TRP A 49 -6.14 2.39 -11.06
C TRP A 49 -6.06 0.94 -11.52
N ILE A 50 -6.59 0.03 -10.68
CA ILE A 50 -6.79 -1.36 -11.09
C ILE A 50 -7.80 -1.43 -12.22
N TRP A 51 -7.54 -2.27 -13.20
CA TRP A 51 -8.40 -2.47 -14.37
C TRP A 51 -8.89 -3.92 -14.52
N GLU A 52 -8.56 -4.78 -13.57
CA GLU A 52 -8.94 -6.18 -13.59
C GLU A 52 -10.44 -6.37 -13.79
N GLN A 53 -10.81 -7.38 -14.55
CA GLN A 53 -12.19 -7.86 -14.68
C GLN A 53 -12.34 -9.11 -13.83
N SER A 54 -13.02 -8.96 -12.68
CA SER A 54 -13.28 -10.04 -11.74
C SER A 54 -14.63 -9.85 -11.06
N GLU A 55 -15.23 -10.92 -10.58
CA GLU A 55 -16.47 -10.84 -9.78
C GLU A 55 -16.35 -9.89 -8.59
N PHE A 56 -15.15 -9.82 -8.00
CA PHE A 56 -14.91 -8.89 -6.90
C PHE A 56 -14.88 -7.45 -7.39
N ARG A 57 -14.31 -7.17 -8.57
CA ARG A 57 -14.30 -5.84 -9.16
C ARG A 57 -15.73 -5.41 -9.54
N GLU A 58 -16.52 -6.27 -10.17
CA GLU A 58 -17.92 -5.98 -10.50
C GLU A 58 -18.76 -5.71 -9.26
N TRP A 59 -18.53 -6.48 -8.19
CA TRP A 59 -19.16 -6.26 -6.91
C TRP A 59 -18.78 -4.89 -6.33
N MET A 60 -17.51 -4.50 -6.33
CA MET A 60 -17.08 -3.18 -5.88
C MET A 60 -17.73 -2.06 -6.69
N ASP A 61 -17.71 -2.16 -8.01
CA ASP A 61 -18.29 -1.16 -8.91
C ASP A 61 -19.80 -1.00 -8.66
N SER A 62 -20.52 -2.10 -8.43
CA SER A 62 -21.94 -2.05 -8.08
C SER A 62 -22.19 -1.31 -6.75
N LYS A 63 -21.34 -1.57 -5.72
CA LYS A 63 -21.44 -0.88 -4.42
C LYS A 63 -21.05 0.59 -4.52
N ILE A 64 -20.09 0.94 -5.35
CA ILE A 64 -19.69 2.32 -5.62
C ILE A 64 -20.85 3.08 -6.30
N GLY A 65 -21.43 2.50 -7.35
CA GLY A 65 -22.56 3.10 -8.06
C GLY A 65 -23.77 3.32 -7.16
N LEU A 66 -24.15 2.32 -6.36
CA LEU A 66 -25.21 2.43 -5.37
C LEU A 66 -24.92 3.55 -4.36
N THR A 67 -23.69 3.60 -3.84
CA THR A 67 -23.28 4.61 -2.85
C THR A 67 -23.38 6.01 -3.44
N GLN A 68 -22.91 6.22 -4.67
CA GLN A 68 -22.99 7.52 -5.35
C GLN A 68 -24.46 7.97 -5.54
N ALA A 69 -25.33 7.06 -5.97
CA ALA A 69 -26.75 7.36 -6.13
C ALA A 69 -27.41 7.77 -4.80
N LEU A 70 -27.11 7.06 -3.71
CA LEU A 70 -27.65 7.39 -2.39
C LEU A 70 -27.12 8.72 -1.83
N ILE A 71 -25.84 9.03 -2.08
CA ILE A 71 -25.25 10.33 -1.69
C ILE A 71 -25.95 11.48 -2.45
N GLN A 72 -26.10 11.36 -3.77
CA GLN A 72 -26.75 12.37 -4.61
C GLN A 72 -28.19 12.64 -4.16
N ASN A 73 -28.91 11.59 -3.78
CA ASN A 73 -30.28 11.69 -3.30
C ASN A 73 -30.41 12.04 -1.80
N LYS A 74 -29.29 12.24 -1.09
CA LYS A 74 -29.22 12.48 0.37
C LYS A 74 -29.90 11.38 1.20
N GLN A 75 -29.84 10.14 0.72
CA GLN A 75 -30.50 8.97 1.35
C GLN A 75 -29.51 8.06 2.10
N LEU A 76 -28.20 8.34 1.99
CA LEU A 76 -27.18 7.55 2.69
C LEU A 76 -27.13 7.92 4.16
N SER A 77 -27.44 6.96 5.03
CA SER A 77 -27.35 7.10 6.49
C SER A 77 -26.70 5.85 7.09
N PRO A 78 -25.36 5.78 7.10
CA PRO A 78 -24.64 4.62 7.61
C PRO A 78 -24.50 4.65 9.14
N ASP A 79 -24.42 3.47 9.75
CA ASP A 79 -24.19 3.29 11.19
C ASP A 79 -22.68 3.42 11.53
N ILE A 80 -21.83 2.94 10.64
CA ILE A 80 -20.39 2.79 10.85
C ILE A 80 -19.63 3.36 9.65
N SER A 81 -18.58 4.14 9.87
CA SER A 81 -17.58 4.42 8.84
C SER A 81 -16.30 3.62 9.08
N LEU A 82 -15.74 3.06 8.01
CA LEU A 82 -14.39 2.52 7.95
C LEU A 82 -13.58 3.36 6.98
N GLN A 83 -12.64 4.15 7.51
CA GLN A 83 -11.84 5.09 6.76
C GLN A 83 -10.42 4.55 6.59
N ILE A 84 -10.07 4.14 5.38
CA ILE A 84 -8.78 3.53 5.05
C ILE A 84 -7.92 4.59 4.38
N THR A 85 -7.17 5.32 5.18
CA THR A 85 -6.39 6.48 4.76
C THR A 85 -5.38 6.89 5.84
N ILE A 86 -4.57 7.91 5.57
CA ILE A 86 -3.68 8.51 6.57
C ILE A 86 -4.49 9.26 7.62
N PRO A 87 -4.10 9.24 8.90
CA PRO A 87 -4.93 9.75 10.00
C PRO A 87 -5.27 11.24 9.94
N ASN A 88 -4.47 12.07 9.29
CA ASN A 88 -4.81 13.49 9.09
C ASN A 88 -6.08 13.70 8.24
N GLU A 89 -6.54 12.69 7.53
CA GLU A 89 -7.77 12.70 6.72
C GLU A 89 -8.98 12.09 7.43
N PHE A 90 -8.83 11.57 8.65
CA PHE A 90 -9.95 11.04 9.42
C PHE A 90 -10.99 12.11 9.70
N GLN A 91 -12.25 11.73 9.59
CA GLN A 91 -13.40 12.60 9.75
C GLN A 91 -14.50 11.89 10.55
N LYS A 92 -15.24 12.64 11.36
CA LYS A 92 -16.45 12.13 12.00
C LYS A 92 -17.59 12.15 10.99
N MET A 93 -18.01 10.97 10.52
CA MET A 93 -18.96 10.82 9.41
C MET A 93 -20.22 10.06 9.81
N CYS A 94 -20.12 9.20 10.80
CA CYS A 94 -21.17 8.28 11.24
C CYS A 94 -21.27 8.27 12.75
N PRO A 95 -22.29 7.61 13.33
CA PRO A 95 -22.36 7.37 14.78
C PRO A 95 -21.12 6.63 15.32
N VAL A 96 -20.58 5.68 14.55
CA VAL A 96 -19.33 4.98 14.89
C VAL A 96 -18.32 5.17 13.76
N ASN A 97 -17.09 5.60 14.09
CA ASN A 97 -16.06 5.89 13.12
C ASN A 97 -14.80 5.09 13.42
N ILE A 98 -14.32 4.34 12.44
CA ILE A 98 -13.13 3.50 12.55
C ILE A 98 -12.11 4.00 11.53
N GLY A 99 -10.92 4.38 12.00
CA GLY A 99 -9.78 4.66 11.13
C GLY A 99 -8.95 3.40 10.95
N TYR A 100 -8.59 3.04 9.72
CA TYR A 100 -7.66 1.96 9.43
C TYR A 100 -6.50 2.51 8.61
N THR A 101 -5.35 2.59 9.24
CA THR A 101 -4.16 3.20 8.63
C THR A 101 -3.07 2.16 8.42
N ALA A 102 -2.40 2.28 7.28
CA ALA A 102 -1.23 1.50 6.97
C ALA A 102 -0.01 1.99 7.77
N GLY A 103 1.10 1.45 7.45
CA GLY A 103 2.28 1.45 8.21
C GLY A 103 2.91 2.76 8.61
N ILE A 104 3.44 2.69 9.78
CA ILE A 104 4.35 3.67 10.34
C ILE A 104 5.76 3.25 9.96
N GLU A 105 6.44 4.08 9.20
CA GLU A 105 7.82 3.85 8.72
C GLU A 105 8.87 4.39 9.69
N THR A 106 8.43 5.00 10.78
CA THR A 106 9.25 5.69 11.77
C THR A 106 8.95 5.19 13.18
N THR A 107 9.62 5.75 14.18
CA THR A 107 9.43 5.41 15.60
C THR A 107 8.48 6.35 16.33
N LYS A 108 7.94 7.35 15.64
CA LYS A 108 6.94 8.31 16.16
C LYS A 108 5.94 8.67 15.07
N VAL A 109 4.72 8.99 15.47
CA VAL A 109 3.70 9.55 14.58
C VAL A 109 3.62 11.07 14.69
N SER A 110 3.04 11.69 13.68
CA SER A 110 2.75 13.14 13.70
C SER A 110 1.78 13.50 14.84
N PRO A 111 1.99 14.62 15.57
CA PRO A 111 1.03 15.13 16.56
C PRO A 111 -0.39 15.30 16.00
N VAL A 112 -0.51 15.70 14.73
CA VAL A 112 -1.81 15.83 14.04
C VAL A 112 -2.52 14.46 13.96
N TRP A 113 -1.79 13.36 13.82
CA TRP A 113 -2.38 12.03 13.79
C TRP A 113 -2.95 11.60 15.14
N LEU A 114 -2.28 12.00 16.24
CA LEU A 114 -2.83 11.80 17.59
C LEU A 114 -4.11 12.61 17.79
N GLN A 115 -4.10 13.88 17.36
CA GLN A 115 -5.25 14.75 17.45
C GLN A 115 -6.44 14.20 16.65
N LYS A 116 -6.23 13.89 15.36
CA LYS A 116 -7.29 13.34 14.49
C LYS A 116 -7.80 11.99 14.99
N GLY A 117 -6.90 11.15 15.50
CA GLY A 117 -7.27 9.89 16.14
C GLY A 117 -8.22 10.11 17.32
N ASN A 118 -7.88 11.04 18.22
CA ASN A 118 -8.68 11.32 19.41
C ASN A 118 -10.02 12.03 19.12
N GLU A 119 -10.08 12.85 18.07
CA GLU A 119 -11.24 13.73 17.81
C GLU A 119 -12.21 13.13 16.77
N GLN A 120 -11.71 12.36 15.82
CA GLN A 120 -12.48 12.02 14.62
C GLN A 120 -12.92 10.55 14.56
N VAL A 121 -12.26 9.66 15.29
CA VAL A 121 -12.58 8.22 15.23
C VAL A 121 -12.70 7.62 16.63
N ASP A 122 -13.53 6.59 16.75
CA ASP A 122 -13.81 5.89 18.00
C ASP A 122 -12.83 4.72 18.20
N LYS A 123 -12.17 4.27 17.13
CA LYS A 123 -11.15 3.21 17.13
C LYS A 123 -10.20 3.41 15.97
N ILE A 124 -8.92 3.06 16.20
CA ILE A 124 -7.90 2.99 15.15
C ILE A 124 -7.49 1.54 14.96
N LEU A 125 -7.45 1.09 13.71
CA LEU A 125 -6.85 -0.16 13.29
C LEU A 125 -5.51 0.14 12.63
N VAL A 126 -4.50 -0.66 12.93
CA VAL A 126 -3.16 -0.58 12.34
C VAL A 126 -2.68 -1.95 11.88
N VAL A 127 -1.76 -1.98 10.94
CA VAL A 127 -1.34 -3.22 10.26
C VAL A 127 -0.32 -4.05 11.03
N SER A 128 0.31 -3.51 12.08
CA SER A 128 1.37 -4.22 12.81
C SER A 128 1.48 -3.79 14.29
N ASN A 129 2.12 -4.64 15.09
CA ASN A 129 2.48 -4.30 16.46
C ASN A 129 3.46 -3.13 16.52
N HIS A 130 4.38 -3.00 15.55
CA HIS A 130 5.25 -1.84 15.44
C HIS A 130 4.44 -0.53 15.33
N ALA A 131 3.48 -0.49 14.40
CA ALA A 131 2.60 0.66 14.24
C ALA A 131 1.83 0.98 15.53
N LYS A 132 1.25 -0.02 16.19
CA LYS A 132 0.55 0.15 17.49
C LYS A 132 1.48 0.75 18.54
N THR A 133 2.64 0.14 18.77
CA THR A 133 3.63 0.60 19.75
C THR A 133 4.12 2.01 19.45
N THR A 134 4.29 2.36 18.17
CA THR A 134 4.69 3.71 17.75
C THR A 134 3.64 4.74 18.14
N TYR A 135 2.35 4.46 17.96
CA TYR A 135 1.27 5.35 18.42
C TYR A 135 1.25 5.48 19.94
N GLU A 136 1.31 4.35 20.67
CA GLU A 136 1.24 4.32 22.14
C GLU A 136 2.43 5.05 22.80
N ASN A 137 3.61 4.98 22.19
CA ASN A 137 4.84 5.61 22.69
C ASN A 137 5.03 7.05 22.20
N THR A 138 4.21 7.54 21.26
CA THR A 138 4.33 8.92 20.79
C THR A 138 3.70 9.86 21.80
N MET A 139 4.52 10.79 22.32
CA MET A 139 4.08 11.89 23.15
C MET A 139 4.37 13.22 22.44
N ALA A 140 3.36 14.06 22.34
CA ALA A 140 3.44 15.42 21.81
C ALA A 140 3.17 16.43 22.92
N GLN A 141 3.30 17.71 22.61
CA GLN A 141 2.90 18.82 23.48
C GLN A 141 1.70 19.54 22.84
N ALA A 142 0.67 19.76 23.62
CA ALA A 142 -0.49 20.53 23.21
C ALA A 142 -0.68 21.73 24.15
N LYS A 143 -1.11 22.86 23.59
CA LYS A 143 -1.43 24.04 24.39
C LYS A 143 -2.85 23.91 24.93
N ASN A 144 -3.00 23.95 26.26
CA ASN A 144 -4.30 24.03 26.88
C ASN A 144 -4.93 25.38 26.53
N THR A 145 -6.09 25.37 25.87
CA THR A 145 -6.76 26.59 25.40
C THR A 145 -7.32 27.45 26.51
N GLN A 146 -7.52 26.90 27.70
CA GLN A 146 -8.05 27.62 28.85
C GLN A 146 -6.94 28.25 29.70
N THR A 147 -5.86 27.51 29.95
CA THR A 147 -4.77 27.97 30.84
C THR A 147 -3.59 28.55 30.07
N GLY A 148 -3.46 28.24 28.78
CA GLY A 148 -2.30 28.60 27.94
C GLY A 148 -1.07 27.74 28.18
N GLU A 149 -1.10 26.79 29.10
CA GLU A 149 0.02 25.92 29.45
C GLU A 149 0.23 24.81 28.43
N MET A 150 1.49 24.38 28.26
CA MET A 150 1.84 23.22 27.46
C MET A 150 1.64 21.95 28.29
N VAL A 151 0.81 21.05 27.80
CA VAL A 151 0.52 19.78 28.46
C VAL A 151 0.90 18.59 27.56
N PRO A 152 1.32 17.45 28.14
CA PRO A 152 1.56 16.24 27.36
C PRO A 152 0.29 15.79 26.64
N TYR A 153 0.45 15.44 25.37
CA TYR A 153 -0.64 14.98 24.52
C TYR A 153 -0.31 13.64 23.88
N LYS A 154 -1.17 12.66 24.05
CA LYS A 154 -1.02 11.30 23.55
C LYS A 154 -2.30 10.78 22.92
N LEU A 155 -2.21 9.61 22.27
CA LEU A 155 -3.39 8.90 21.80
C LEU A 155 -4.20 8.35 22.99
N ASN A 156 -5.49 8.64 23.01
CA ASN A 156 -6.46 8.09 23.97
C ASN A 156 -7.45 7.13 23.29
N THR A 157 -7.62 7.24 21.97
CA THR A 157 -8.48 6.37 21.18
C THR A 157 -7.94 4.94 21.21
N PRO A 158 -8.80 3.93 21.43
CA PRO A 158 -8.41 2.53 21.37
C PRO A 158 -7.76 2.18 20.03
N ILE A 159 -6.64 1.45 20.08
CA ILE A 159 -5.89 1.02 18.91
C ILE A 159 -5.71 -0.50 18.91
N GLU A 160 -6.00 -1.13 17.77
CA GLU A 160 -5.87 -2.56 17.59
C GLU A 160 -5.10 -2.91 16.31
N VAL A 161 -4.46 -4.07 16.33
CA VAL A 161 -3.72 -4.59 15.17
C VAL A 161 -4.64 -5.47 14.34
N VAL A 162 -4.80 -5.10 13.08
CA VAL A 162 -5.44 -5.91 12.03
C VAL A 162 -4.44 -5.98 10.88
N GLY A 163 -3.70 -7.08 10.79
CA GLY A 163 -2.68 -7.28 9.78
C GLY A 163 -3.28 -7.38 8.37
N GLU A 164 -2.47 -7.07 7.39
CA GLU A 164 -2.77 -7.33 5.99
C GLU A 164 -2.49 -8.79 5.65
N THR A 165 -3.10 -9.28 4.57
CA THR A 165 -2.83 -10.60 4.01
C THR A 165 -2.35 -10.45 2.58
N THR A 166 -1.59 -11.42 2.11
CA THR A 166 -1.22 -11.48 0.69
C THR A 166 -2.23 -12.34 -0.07
N PRO A 167 -2.68 -11.93 -1.26
CA PRO A 167 -3.49 -12.78 -2.12
C PRO A 167 -2.75 -14.09 -2.40
N ARG A 168 -3.44 -15.22 -2.30
CA ARG A 168 -2.92 -16.50 -2.77
C ARG A 168 -3.42 -16.72 -4.18
N ALA A 169 -2.49 -16.91 -5.11
CA ALA A 169 -2.79 -17.28 -6.48
C ALA A 169 -1.88 -18.44 -6.90
N GLU A 170 -2.34 -19.24 -7.83
CA GLU A 170 -1.47 -20.21 -8.50
C GLU A 170 -0.41 -19.47 -9.32
N ALA A 171 0.78 -20.06 -9.42
CA ALA A 171 1.87 -19.45 -10.17
C ALA A 171 1.57 -19.50 -11.66
N GLU A 172 1.69 -18.36 -12.33
CA GLU A 172 1.48 -18.19 -13.77
C GLU A 172 2.78 -17.64 -14.38
N PRO A 173 3.38 -18.33 -15.37
CA PRO A 173 4.63 -17.89 -15.98
C PRO A 173 4.54 -16.48 -16.59
N ILE A 174 5.68 -15.80 -16.63
CA ILE A 174 5.90 -14.58 -17.41
C ILE A 174 6.71 -14.98 -18.63
N ASP A 175 6.05 -15.20 -19.76
CA ASP A 175 6.66 -15.77 -20.97
C ASP A 175 7.78 -14.91 -21.54
N GLU A 176 7.71 -13.58 -21.35
CA GLU A 176 8.71 -12.64 -21.84
C GLU A 176 9.97 -12.56 -20.96
N LEU A 177 9.94 -13.15 -19.75
CA LEU A 177 11.08 -13.11 -18.84
C LEU A 177 11.97 -14.34 -19.02
N THR A 178 13.12 -14.15 -19.64
CA THR A 178 14.18 -15.19 -19.73
C THR A 178 15.33 -14.80 -18.82
N LEU A 179 15.67 -15.70 -17.88
CA LEU A 179 16.79 -15.53 -16.95
C LEU A 179 18.00 -16.34 -17.46
N ASP A 180 19.07 -15.63 -17.82
CA ASP A 180 20.29 -16.25 -18.36
C ASP A 180 21.07 -17.03 -17.29
N PHE A 181 20.96 -16.61 -16.03
CA PHE A 181 21.70 -17.19 -14.91
C PHE A 181 20.79 -18.02 -14.00
N ASP A 182 21.36 -18.99 -13.31
CA ASP A 182 20.64 -19.83 -12.36
C ASP A 182 20.51 -19.19 -10.96
N ASN A 183 21.28 -18.13 -10.72
CA ASN A 183 21.22 -17.36 -9.48
C ASN A 183 20.79 -15.93 -9.78
N ASN A 184 19.59 -15.57 -9.35
CA ASN A 184 19.07 -14.22 -9.51
C ASN A 184 18.50 -13.72 -8.19
N PHE A 185 18.47 -12.41 -8.06
CA PHE A 185 17.80 -11.68 -7.00
C PHE A 185 16.54 -11.01 -7.55
N LEU A 186 15.59 -10.71 -6.67
CA LEU A 186 14.36 -10.01 -7.01
C LEU A 186 14.28 -8.71 -6.22
N MET A 187 13.96 -7.62 -6.90
CA MET A 187 13.65 -6.34 -6.29
C MET A 187 12.29 -5.85 -6.81
N ILE A 188 11.36 -5.57 -5.91
CA ILE A 188 10.04 -5.06 -6.24
C ILE A 188 9.84 -3.75 -5.48
N SER A 189 9.82 -2.65 -6.21
CA SER A 189 9.54 -1.35 -5.61
C SER A 189 9.23 -0.30 -6.66
N GLN A 190 8.43 0.70 -6.32
CA GLN A 190 8.32 1.91 -7.10
C GLN A 190 9.64 2.67 -7.04
N MET A 191 10.10 3.23 -8.16
CA MET A 191 11.31 4.06 -8.20
C MET A 191 11.06 5.38 -7.46
N GLY A 192 11.79 5.60 -6.36
CA GLY A 192 11.67 6.82 -5.58
C GLY A 192 12.64 6.89 -4.41
N PRO A 193 12.88 8.10 -3.86
CA PRO A 193 13.88 8.32 -2.80
C PRO A 193 13.65 7.46 -1.56
N ARG A 194 12.40 7.31 -1.10
CA ARG A 194 12.08 6.48 0.07
C ARG A 194 12.48 5.03 -0.11
N LYS A 195 12.36 4.51 -1.32
CA LYS A 195 12.72 3.12 -1.65
C LYS A 195 14.22 2.91 -1.83
N ASN A 196 15.00 3.99 -1.79
CA ASN A 196 16.45 3.95 -1.98
C ASN A 196 16.87 3.21 -3.27
N PHE A 197 16.04 3.38 -4.31
CA PHE A 197 16.03 2.53 -5.50
C PHE A 197 17.34 2.59 -6.28
N GLU A 198 17.84 3.80 -6.55
CA GLU A 198 19.08 3.97 -7.33
C GLU A 198 20.29 3.37 -6.61
N ASN A 199 20.41 3.60 -5.30
CA ASN A 199 21.49 3.01 -4.52
C ASN A 199 21.37 1.49 -4.44
N ALA A 200 20.16 0.94 -4.38
CA ALA A 200 19.95 -0.50 -4.37
C ALA A 200 20.55 -1.16 -5.61
N ILE A 201 20.27 -0.60 -6.79
CA ILE A 201 20.80 -1.12 -8.06
C ILE A 201 22.30 -0.87 -8.14
N LYS A 202 22.77 0.35 -7.81
CA LYS A 202 24.17 0.71 -7.83
C LYS A 202 25.00 -0.25 -6.98
N TRP A 203 24.68 -0.39 -5.70
CA TRP A 203 25.43 -1.23 -4.77
C TRP A 203 25.37 -2.71 -5.15
N TRP A 204 24.20 -3.18 -5.65
CA TRP A 204 24.07 -4.54 -6.13
C TRP A 204 24.99 -4.79 -7.36
N VAL A 205 25.03 -3.86 -8.32
CA VAL A 205 25.90 -3.98 -9.50
C VAL A 205 27.37 -3.91 -9.11
N GLU A 206 27.75 -3.03 -8.19
CA GLU A 206 29.12 -2.91 -7.68
C GLU A 206 29.58 -4.18 -6.97
N GLU A 207 28.72 -4.79 -6.15
CA GLU A 207 29.01 -6.05 -5.44
C GLU A 207 29.20 -7.24 -6.38
N PHE A 208 28.36 -7.33 -7.42
CA PHE A 208 28.30 -8.48 -8.31
C PHE A 208 28.91 -8.21 -9.70
N ILE A 209 29.72 -7.17 -9.85
CA ILE A 209 30.16 -6.68 -11.16
C ILE A 209 30.84 -7.75 -12.02
N ASP A 210 31.64 -8.63 -11.43
CA ASP A 210 32.38 -9.72 -12.10
C ASP A 210 31.70 -11.10 -12.06
N GLN A 211 30.47 -11.18 -11.59
CA GLN A 211 29.75 -12.43 -11.37
C GLN A 211 28.62 -12.63 -12.39
N GLU A 212 28.40 -13.90 -12.74
CA GLU A 212 27.27 -14.32 -13.59
C GLU A 212 25.99 -14.51 -12.76
N VAL A 213 25.44 -13.41 -12.28
CA VAL A 213 24.21 -13.35 -11.48
C VAL A 213 23.26 -12.29 -12.04
N GLY A 214 21.97 -12.42 -11.75
CA GLY A 214 20.94 -11.51 -12.24
C GLY A 214 20.19 -10.76 -11.14
N LEU A 215 19.71 -9.57 -11.46
CA LEU A 215 18.74 -8.82 -10.65
C LEU A 215 17.48 -8.58 -11.47
N VAL A 216 16.40 -9.20 -11.08
CA VAL A 216 15.07 -8.92 -11.64
C VAL A 216 14.48 -7.74 -10.89
N VAL A 217 14.23 -6.64 -11.59
CA VAL A 217 13.72 -5.39 -11.03
C VAL A 217 12.30 -5.16 -11.55
N LYS A 218 11.29 -5.42 -10.73
CA LYS A 218 9.90 -5.06 -11.01
C LYS A 218 9.63 -3.67 -10.45
N THR A 219 9.45 -2.70 -11.33
CA THR A 219 9.35 -1.28 -10.93
C THR A 219 8.47 -0.46 -11.87
N SER A 220 8.10 0.73 -11.40
CA SER A 220 7.45 1.81 -12.13
C SER A 220 7.83 3.15 -11.50
N LEU A 221 7.65 4.25 -12.20
CA LEU A 221 7.78 5.60 -11.62
C LEU A 221 6.51 6.00 -10.87
N LYS A 222 5.36 5.93 -11.55
CA LYS A 222 4.06 6.37 -11.02
C LYS A 222 2.93 5.40 -11.37
N SER A 223 3.00 4.81 -12.54
CA SER A 223 1.99 3.90 -13.08
C SER A 223 2.65 2.79 -13.89
N ASN A 224 1.85 1.89 -14.43
CA ASN A 224 2.32 0.83 -15.33
C ASN A 224 2.03 1.15 -16.81
N SER A 225 1.85 2.45 -17.16
CA SER A 225 1.55 2.88 -18.53
C SER A 225 2.78 2.90 -19.42
N ILE A 226 2.57 2.92 -20.75
CA ILE A 226 3.67 3.05 -21.70
C ILE A 226 4.42 4.38 -21.55
N ILE A 227 3.74 5.45 -21.15
CA ILE A 227 4.37 6.75 -20.88
C ILE A 227 5.31 6.66 -19.67
N ASP A 228 4.93 5.91 -18.65
CA ASP A 228 5.79 5.66 -17.49
C ASP A 228 7.05 4.89 -17.89
N TRP A 229 6.92 3.88 -18.76
CA TRP A 229 8.03 3.15 -19.33
C TRP A 229 9.00 4.02 -20.11
N GLU A 230 8.49 4.90 -21.00
CA GLU A 230 9.29 5.81 -21.79
C GLU A 230 10.16 6.76 -20.94
N HIS A 231 9.74 7.04 -19.70
CA HIS A 231 10.51 7.83 -18.75
C HIS A 231 11.43 6.97 -17.87
N LEU A 232 11.03 5.75 -17.53
CA LEU A 232 11.77 4.85 -16.67
C LEU A 232 13.00 4.25 -17.36
N GLU A 233 12.82 3.74 -18.58
CA GLU A 233 13.86 3.01 -19.31
C GLU A 233 15.13 3.85 -19.54
N PRO A 234 15.06 5.14 -19.96
CA PRO A 234 16.25 5.98 -20.09
C PRO A 234 16.99 6.19 -18.77
N GLN A 235 16.27 6.35 -17.65
CA GLN A 235 16.90 6.52 -16.34
C GLN A 235 17.67 5.27 -15.93
N MET A 236 17.10 4.09 -16.17
CA MET A 236 17.78 2.81 -15.94
C MET A 236 19.00 2.63 -16.84
N LYS A 237 18.91 3.01 -18.10
CA LYS A 237 20.05 2.99 -19.03
C LYS A 237 21.19 3.89 -18.55
N VAL A 238 20.89 5.11 -18.14
CA VAL A 238 21.90 6.04 -17.59
C VAL A 238 22.59 5.45 -16.37
N LEU A 239 21.83 4.85 -15.43
CA LEU A 239 22.37 4.24 -14.24
C LEU A 239 23.32 3.08 -14.59
N LEU A 240 22.91 2.19 -15.50
CA LEU A 240 23.67 0.99 -15.86
C LEU A 240 24.85 1.28 -16.81
N ASN A 241 24.83 2.38 -17.56
CA ASN A 241 25.94 2.78 -18.44
C ASN A 241 27.20 3.18 -17.64
N ASN A 242 27.10 3.43 -16.34
CA ASN A 242 28.27 3.63 -15.49
C ASN A 242 29.07 2.33 -15.27
N TYR A 243 28.55 1.19 -15.68
CA TYR A 243 29.16 -0.15 -15.49
C TYR A 243 29.16 -0.95 -16.80
N PRO A 244 29.89 -0.50 -17.84
CA PRO A 244 29.81 -1.09 -19.18
C PRO A 244 30.35 -2.52 -19.23
N ASP A 245 31.36 -2.85 -18.41
CA ASP A 245 32.06 -4.14 -18.43
C ASP A 245 31.49 -5.15 -17.42
N ARG A 246 30.33 -4.85 -16.78
CA ARG A 246 29.72 -5.77 -15.81
C ARG A 246 29.34 -7.11 -16.45
N LYS A 247 29.58 -8.20 -15.75
CA LYS A 247 29.10 -9.55 -16.11
C LYS A 247 27.68 -9.79 -15.60
N CYS A 248 27.33 -9.20 -14.44
CA CYS A 248 25.98 -9.31 -13.88
C CYS A 248 24.94 -8.64 -14.79
N LYS A 249 23.71 -9.16 -14.77
CA LYS A 249 22.59 -8.66 -15.59
C LYS A 249 21.48 -8.06 -14.73
N VAL A 250 20.88 -6.98 -15.21
CA VAL A 250 19.68 -6.38 -14.62
C VAL A 250 18.53 -6.57 -15.63
N TYR A 251 17.51 -7.29 -15.22
CA TYR A 251 16.28 -7.53 -15.98
C TYR A 251 15.20 -6.58 -15.49
N LEU A 252 14.76 -5.69 -16.35
CA LEU A 252 13.76 -4.68 -15.99
C LEU A 252 12.37 -5.17 -16.39
N LEU A 253 11.50 -5.33 -15.38
CA LEU A 253 10.08 -5.61 -15.55
C LEU A 253 9.24 -4.38 -15.24
N HIS A 254 8.44 -3.97 -16.20
CA HIS A 254 7.47 -2.89 -16.10
C HIS A 254 6.09 -3.40 -16.56
N GLY A 255 5.05 -2.64 -16.24
CA GLY A 255 3.68 -3.03 -16.61
C GLY A 255 2.94 -3.75 -15.47
N ASP A 256 1.67 -4.05 -15.72
CA ASP A 256 0.84 -4.78 -14.77
C ASP A 256 1.17 -6.27 -14.82
N LEU A 257 1.26 -6.89 -13.66
CA LEU A 257 1.36 -8.33 -13.50
C LEU A 257 0.14 -8.86 -12.76
N THR A 258 -0.32 -10.04 -13.15
CA THR A 258 -1.38 -10.75 -12.43
C THR A 258 -0.87 -11.23 -11.06
N ALA A 259 -1.79 -11.59 -10.15
CA ALA A 259 -1.41 -12.20 -8.88
C ALA A 259 -0.67 -13.54 -9.10
N GLY A 260 -1.00 -14.27 -10.16
CA GLY A 260 -0.31 -15.50 -10.56
C GLY A 260 1.12 -15.24 -11.02
N GLN A 261 1.33 -14.23 -11.87
CA GLN A 261 2.65 -13.82 -12.34
C GLN A 261 3.54 -13.31 -11.19
N MET A 262 2.97 -12.53 -10.24
CA MET A 262 3.70 -12.15 -9.04
C MET A 262 4.06 -13.38 -8.19
N THR A 263 3.14 -14.33 -8.02
CA THR A 263 3.43 -15.59 -7.31
C THR A 263 4.54 -16.39 -8.00
N TRP A 264 4.55 -16.41 -9.33
CA TRP A 264 5.59 -17.07 -10.10
C TRP A 264 6.96 -16.44 -9.86
N LEU A 265 7.07 -15.10 -9.87
CA LEU A 265 8.33 -14.41 -9.54
C LEU A 265 8.86 -14.78 -8.16
N TYR A 266 8.01 -14.80 -7.14
CA TYR A 266 8.42 -15.16 -5.78
C TYR A 266 8.82 -16.64 -5.61
N LYS A 267 8.30 -17.53 -6.47
CA LYS A 267 8.53 -18.97 -6.39
C LYS A 267 9.48 -19.50 -7.48
N HIS A 268 9.96 -18.62 -8.35
CA HIS A 268 10.82 -19.02 -9.45
C HIS A 268 12.12 -19.63 -8.92
N ASP A 269 12.46 -20.84 -9.40
CA ASP A 269 13.61 -21.64 -8.93
C ASP A 269 14.97 -20.95 -9.13
N LYS A 270 15.12 -20.10 -10.14
CA LYS A 270 16.30 -19.29 -10.40
C LYS A 270 16.36 -17.99 -9.59
N ILE A 271 15.31 -17.59 -8.87
CA ILE A 271 15.29 -16.41 -7.98
C ILE A 271 15.56 -16.89 -6.56
N LYS A 272 16.68 -16.49 -5.99
CA LYS A 272 17.18 -17.03 -4.71
C LYS A 272 16.89 -16.13 -3.51
N ALA A 273 16.73 -14.82 -3.72
CA ALA A 273 16.47 -13.87 -2.64
C ALA A 273 15.73 -12.63 -3.13
N LEU A 274 14.94 -12.03 -2.23
CA LEU A 274 14.35 -10.72 -2.38
C LEU A 274 15.26 -9.68 -1.74
N ILE A 275 15.48 -8.55 -2.43
CA ILE A 275 16.24 -7.41 -1.92
C ILE A 275 15.29 -6.25 -1.68
N ASN A 276 15.34 -5.70 -0.46
CA ASN A 276 14.65 -4.47 -0.10
C ASN A 276 15.55 -3.67 0.86
N ILE A 277 16.02 -2.50 0.41
CA ILE A 277 16.81 -1.57 1.21
C ILE A 277 16.13 -0.22 1.34
N SER A 278 14.80 -0.20 1.32
CA SER A 278 14.04 1.02 1.54
C SER A 278 14.34 1.65 2.91
N HIS A 279 14.23 2.97 3.02
CA HIS A 279 14.40 3.68 4.30
C HIS A 279 13.28 3.37 5.30
N GLY A 280 12.17 2.84 4.83
CA GLY A 280 11.06 2.40 5.67
C GLY A 280 9.95 1.77 4.84
N GLU A 281 9.27 0.79 5.45
CA GLU A 281 8.10 0.11 4.91
C GLU A 281 6.95 0.15 5.91
N GLY A 282 5.77 0.37 5.42
CA GLY A 282 4.58 0.35 6.25
C GLY A 282 4.23 -1.04 6.71
N PHE A 283 4.00 -1.95 5.75
CA PHE A 283 3.77 -3.37 5.98
C PHE A 283 4.84 -4.22 5.28
N GLY A 284 5.29 -3.79 4.09
CA GLY A 284 6.26 -4.53 3.30
C GLY A 284 5.58 -5.66 2.51
N LEU A 285 4.62 -5.31 1.65
CA LEU A 285 3.89 -6.28 0.81
C LEU A 285 4.80 -7.10 -0.11
N PRO A 286 5.90 -6.55 -0.69
CA PRO A 286 6.88 -7.33 -1.44
C PRO A 286 7.60 -8.37 -0.63
#